data_4290160765e858aa48d664fced998479
#
_entry.id   4290160765e858aa48d664fced998479
#
_cell.length_a   1.000
_cell.length_b   1.000
_cell.length_c   1.000
_cell.angle_alpha   90.00
_cell.angle_beta   90.00
_cell.angle_gamma   90.00
#
_symmetry.space_group_name_H-M   'P 1'
#
loop_
_entity.id
_entity.type
_entity.pdbx_description
1 polymer ?
#
loop_
_entity_poly.entity_id
_entity_poly.type
_entity_poly.pdbx_seq_one_letter_code
_entity_poly.pdbx_strand_id
1 'polypeptide(L)'
;MKIAGEKNTVRDDKCNPRVLIVGAGPVGLALAIELGTRGVPCLVIERNERVGYAPRAKTTNVRTREHFRRWGIADTLKAASPLGTDYPSNVVFCTRLAGHLLTRFENAMYCAPGRNPLYSEHAQWVPQYTVEEVMRAHVQSLPGVQVRFNTELKSFVQDDGGVQAVLRNLHAGTEQSIRAEFLVGADGARSTVREGIGARLEGNYGLSRNYNVVFRAPGLAQAHAHGPAIMYWQVNEETPSLIGPMDSGDKWFFMPTAIKPGWKLEPNDAPAMIRKATGIDLPYEVLSTDEWVASRFLGTTYRDRRVFLAGDACHLHPPFGGYGMNMGIGDGVDLGWKLAAVLEGWGGAQLLDSYECERRPVHEMVLDEAVTNHSVLGNQLWQPGLDDDTSEGQALRGAVGARIQAAKMREFTTLGVMLGYRYDQSPVVMNDGSAAPGHDFINYVPSSRPGSLAPHAWLHDGSSLYDHFSQGFTLLAHKDAPSEAIEEARQQAYRAGVPLKVIQPNEDAIGALYPTRFTLIRPDQHVAWRGDAWPHVALAVFEQVTGRSNSLILNGGKNDG
;
A
#
# COMPACT_ATOMS: atom_id res chain seq x y z
N MET A 1 37.60 -11.22 -7.67
CA MET A 1 37.33 -12.39 -6.83
C MET A 1 36.04 -13.01 -7.37
N LYS A 2 36.12 -14.18 -8.01
CA LYS A 2 34.95 -14.83 -8.65
C LYS A 2 34.05 -15.41 -7.56
N ILE A 3 32.83 -14.92 -7.46
CA ILE A 3 31.80 -15.51 -6.60
C ILE A 3 31.24 -16.73 -7.34
N ALA A 4 31.34 -17.87 -6.68
CA ALA A 4 30.94 -19.17 -7.18
C ALA A 4 29.42 -19.19 -7.43
N GLY A 5 29.02 -19.76 -8.56
CA GLY A 5 27.63 -19.97 -8.92
C GLY A 5 26.93 -20.90 -7.91
N GLU A 6 25.88 -20.39 -7.28
CA GLU A 6 24.96 -21.20 -6.51
C GLU A 6 24.20 -22.14 -7.44
N LYS A 7 24.40 -23.43 -7.21
CA LYS A 7 23.63 -24.49 -7.87
C LYS A 7 22.20 -24.41 -7.37
N ASN A 8 21.28 -24.08 -8.26
CA ASN A 8 19.84 -24.28 -8.06
C ASN A 8 19.58 -25.77 -7.78
N THR A 9 19.51 -26.13 -6.51
CA THR A 9 18.97 -27.44 -6.13
C THR A 9 17.45 -27.38 -6.35
N VAL A 10 17.01 -27.99 -7.44
CA VAL A 10 15.61 -28.35 -7.68
C VAL A 10 15.18 -29.25 -6.50
N ARG A 11 14.50 -28.70 -5.53
CA ARG A 11 13.71 -29.51 -4.58
C ARG A 11 12.52 -30.04 -5.35
N ASP A 12 12.49 -31.34 -5.52
CA ASP A 12 11.37 -32.08 -6.11
C ASP A 12 10.23 -32.10 -5.08
N ASP A 13 9.33 -31.09 -5.17
CA ASP A 13 8.27 -30.89 -4.20
C ASP A 13 6.93 -31.36 -4.73
N LYS A 14 6.50 -32.48 -4.18
CA LYS A 14 5.13 -33.02 -4.29
C LYS A 14 4.09 -32.25 -3.48
N CYS A 15 4.30 -30.98 -3.14
CA CYS A 15 3.30 -30.18 -2.48
C CYS A 15 2.61 -29.27 -3.52
N ASN A 16 1.39 -29.63 -3.91
CA ASN A 16 0.56 -28.72 -4.69
C ASN A 16 0.29 -27.46 -3.86
N PRO A 17 0.53 -26.25 -4.39
CA PRO A 17 0.23 -25.02 -3.67
C PRO A 17 -1.28 -24.93 -3.45
N ARG A 18 -1.71 -24.46 -2.27
CA ARG A 18 -3.11 -24.14 -2.04
C ARG A 18 -3.52 -22.87 -2.76
N VAL A 19 -2.59 -21.89 -2.90
CA VAL A 19 -2.80 -20.63 -3.60
C VAL A 19 -1.71 -20.43 -4.66
N LEU A 20 -2.12 -20.16 -5.90
CA LEU A 20 -1.24 -19.69 -6.97
C LEU A 20 -1.33 -18.16 -7.06
N ILE A 21 -0.18 -17.49 -6.93
CA ILE A 21 -0.05 -16.04 -7.04
C ILE A 21 0.70 -15.72 -8.33
N VAL A 22 0.08 -14.92 -9.21
CA VAL A 22 0.68 -14.50 -10.48
C VAL A 22 1.20 -13.08 -10.33
N GLY A 23 2.53 -12.92 -10.36
CA GLY A 23 3.25 -11.67 -10.16
C GLY A 23 3.99 -11.63 -8.82
N ALA A 24 5.31 -11.40 -8.85
CA ALA A 24 6.19 -11.23 -7.68
C ALA A 24 6.56 -9.76 -7.42
N GLY A 25 5.69 -8.84 -7.78
CA GLY A 25 5.76 -7.44 -7.35
C GLY A 25 5.34 -7.27 -5.87
N PRO A 26 5.34 -6.04 -5.33
CA PRO A 26 5.06 -5.78 -3.92
C PRO A 26 3.74 -6.39 -3.43
N VAL A 27 2.73 -6.43 -4.29
CA VAL A 27 1.38 -6.94 -3.96
C VAL A 27 1.38 -8.46 -3.82
N GLY A 28 1.95 -9.17 -4.80
CA GLY A 28 2.04 -10.64 -4.74
C GLY A 28 2.96 -11.11 -3.62
N LEU A 29 4.05 -10.38 -3.35
CA LEU A 29 4.93 -10.66 -2.20
C LEU A 29 4.22 -10.40 -0.87
N ALA A 30 3.41 -9.34 -0.73
CA ALA A 30 2.62 -9.07 0.48
C ALA A 30 1.62 -10.20 0.75
N LEU A 31 0.91 -10.65 -0.28
CA LEU A 31 0.00 -11.79 -0.19
C LEU A 31 0.75 -13.08 0.20
N ALA A 32 1.91 -13.33 -0.40
CA ALA A 32 2.73 -14.49 -0.08
C ALA A 32 3.23 -14.46 1.38
N ILE A 33 3.58 -13.28 1.90
CA ILE A 33 3.95 -13.11 3.31
C ILE A 33 2.75 -13.41 4.22
N GLU A 34 1.58 -12.86 3.92
CA GLU A 34 0.37 -13.12 4.73
C GLU A 34 -0.01 -14.60 4.78
N LEU A 35 0.06 -15.29 3.64
CA LEU A 35 -0.21 -16.73 3.58
C LEU A 35 0.89 -17.55 4.27
N GLY A 36 2.15 -17.25 3.96
CA GLY A 36 3.29 -18.00 4.50
C GLY A 36 3.45 -17.87 6.00
N THR A 37 3.22 -16.68 6.57
CA THR A 37 3.25 -16.47 8.03
C THR A 37 2.13 -17.23 8.77
N ARG A 38 1.05 -17.57 8.06
CA ARG A 38 -0.06 -18.41 8.55
C ARG A 38 0.10 -19.90 8.20
N GLY A 39 1.24 -20.29 7.60
CA GLY A 39 1.51 -21.68 7.25
C GLY A 39 0.73 -22.20 6.03
N VAL A 40 0.11 -21.32 5.23
CA VAL A 40 -0.61 -21.69 4.00
C VAL A 40 0.37 -21.84 2.84
N PRO A 41 0.54 -23.04 2.24
CA PRO A 41 1.44 -23.23 1.11
C PRO A 41 0.99 -22.45 -0.12
N CYS A 42 1.89 -21.67 -0.72
CA CYS A 42 1.60 -20.93 -1.94
C CYS A 42 2.78 -20.94 -2.93
N LEU A 43 2.45 -20.77 -4.21
CA LEU A 43 3.41 -20.61 -5.28
C LEU A 43 3.24 -19.22 -5.90
N VAL A 44 4.30 -18.44 -5.89
CA VAL A 44 4.40 -17.17 -6.61
C VAL A 44 5.14 -17.40 -7.91
N ILE A 45 4.57 -16.95 -9.03
CA ILE A 45 5.24 -16.98 -10.34
C ILE A 45 5.49 -15.56 -10.84
N GLU A 46 6.63 -15.35 -11.48
CA GLU A 46 7.03 -14.09 -12.10
C GLU A 46 7.68 -14.34 -13.45
N ARG A 47 7.20 -13.64 -14.47
CA ARG A 47 7.70 -13.79 -15.85
C ARG A 47 9.10 -13.21 -16.04
N ASN A 48 9.47 -12.19 -15.25
CA ASN A 48 10.78 -11.57 -15.34
C ASN A 48 11.81 -12.34 -14.51
N GLU A 49 13.08 -12.20 -14.88
CA GLU A 49 14.21 -12.81 -14.15
C GLU A 49 14.47 -12.15 -12.81
N ARG A 50 14.21 -10.85 -12.75
CA ARG A 50 14.52 -10.00 -11.61
C ARG A 50 13.60 -8.79 -11.55
N VAL A 51 13.61 -8.16 -10.41
CA VAL A 51 13.00 -6.85 -10.19
C VAL A 51 13.66 -5.80 -11.09
N GLY A 52 12.84 -4.95 -11.72
CA GLY A 52 13.35 -3.83 -12.49
C GLY A 52 13.93 -2.73 -11.58
N TYR A 53 15.03 -2.11 -12.00
CA TYR A 53 15.66 -1.02 -11.24
C TYR A 53 15.03 0.36 -11.45
N ALA A 54 14.06 0.50 -12.34
CA ALA A 54 13.33 1.76 -12.49
C ALA A 54 12.35 1.92 -11.31
N PRO A 55 12.53 2.87 -10.39
CA PRO A 55 11.66 3.02 -9.23
C PRO A 55 10.33 3.63 -9.69
N ARG A 56 9.27 2.83 -9.65
CA ARG A 56 7.91 3.29 -9.90
C ARG A 56 7.32 4.01 -8.69
N ALA A 57 7.49 3.44 -7.49
CA ALA A 57 7.15 4.07 -6.22
C ALA A 57 8.40 4.38 -5.41
N LYS A 58 8.31 5.43 -4.58
CA LYS A 58 9.38 5.87 -3.67
C LYS A 58 8.91 6.06 -2.24
N THR A 59 7.60 5.96 -1.99
CA THR A 59 7.02 6.14 -0.66
C THR A 59 6.42 4.84 -0.18
N THR A 60 6.90 4.35 0.96
CA THR A 60 6.25 3.31 1.75
C THR A 60 5.55 4.02 2.91
N ASN A 61 4.21 4.11 2.85
CA ASN A 61 3.44 4.92 3.77
C ASN A 61 3.34 4.31 5.18
N VAL A 62 2.80 5.07 6.12
CA VAL A 62 2.60 4.67 7.52
C VAL A 62 1.91 3.31 7.61
N ARG A 63 0.77 3.11 6.92
CA ARG A 63 0.00 1.86 7.00
C ARG A 63 0.78 0.65 6.48
N THR A 64 1.47 0.80 5.37
CA THR A 64 2.35 -0.24 4.82
C THR A 64 3.49 -0.58 5.78
N ARG A 65 4.08 0.43 6.42
CA ARG A 65 5.15 0.25 7.41
C ARG A 65 4.66 -0.50 8.65
N GLU A 66 3.42 -0.27 9.09
CA GLU A 66 2.78 -1.04 10.17
C GLU A 66 2.60 -2.52 9.81
N HIS A 67 2.27 -2.84 8.55
CA HIS A 67 2.28 -4.21 8.07
C HIS A 67 3.69 -4.81 8.11
N PHE A 68 4.71 -4.05 7.69
CA PHE A 68 6.11 -4.49 7.75
C PHE A 68 6.58 -4.73 9.18
N ARG A 69 6.15 -3.91 10.15
CA ARG A 69 6.37 -4.16 11.58
C ARG A 69 5.76 -5.48 12.02
N ARG A 70 4.51 -5.72 11.67
CA ARG A 70 3.80 -6.98 11.98
C ARG A 70 4.48 -8.21 11.35
N TRP A 71 5.10 -8.05 10.18
CA TRP A 71 5.88 -9.11 9.53
C TRP A 71 7.31 -9.23 10.05
N GLY A 72 7.77 -8.34 10.93
CA GLY A 72 9.12 -8.33 11.48
C GLY A 72 10.21 -7.82 10.52
N ILE A 73 9.85 -7.12 9.45
CA ILE A 73 10.78 -6.63 8.42
C ILE A 73 10.90 -5.10 8.37
N ALA A 74 10.25 -4.37 9.29
CA ALA A 74 10.30 -2.91 9.31
C ALA A 74 11.74 -2.39 9.50
N ASP A 75 12.49 -2.96 10.44
CA ASP A 75 13.88 -2.56 10.68
C ASP A 75 14.83 -3.01 9.57
N THR A 76 14.55 -4.14 8.93
CA THR A 76 15.29 -4.58 7.73
C THR A 76 15.14 -3.57 6.60
N LEU A 77 13.94 -3.03 6.38
CA LEU A 77 13.73 -1.98 5.37
C LEU A 77 14.41 -0.66 5.76
N LYS A 78 14.43 -0.29 7.06
CA LYS A 78 15.18 0.87 7.54
C LYS A 78 16.66 0.74 7.21
N ALA A 79 17.25 -0.41 7.52
CA ALA A 79 18.66 -0.69 7.27
C ALA A 79 19.03 -0.72 5.79
N ALA A 80 18.11 -1.14 4.93
CA ALA A 80 18.28 -1.20 3.48
C ALA A 80 18.06 0.15 2.76
N SER A 81 17.65 1.21 3.45
CA SER A 81 17.33 2.50 2.83
C SER A 81 18.57 3.16 2.20
N PRO A 82 18.56 3.47 0.90
CA PRO A 82 19.70 4.11 0.24
C PRO A 82 20.00 5.54 0.73
N LEU A 83 18.96 6.25 1.23
CA LEU A 83 19.10 7.60 1.78
C LEU A 83 19.33 7.60 3.31
N GLY A 84 19.06 6.49 3.99
CA GLY A 84 18.94 6.44 5.44
C GLY A 84 17.62 7.04 5.95
N THR A 85 17.26 6.67 7.18
CA THR A 85 15.99 7.13 7.79
C THR A 85 16.06 8.55 8.34
N ASP A 86 17.26 9.04 8.63
CA ASP A 86 17.49 10.41 9.17
C ASP A 86 17.59 11.47 8.07
N TYR A 87 17.51 11.08 6.80
CA TYR A 87 17.51 12.03 5.69
C TYR A 87 16.22 12.87 5.73
N PRO A 88 16.32 14.22 5.68
CA PRO A 88 15.17 15.10 5.81
C PRO A 88 14.10 14.84 4.74
N SER A 89 12.91 14.46 5.14
CA SER A 89 11.77 14.18 4.26
C SER A 89 11.04 15.46 3.84
N ASN A 90 11.80 16.49 3.47
CA ASN A 90 11.24 17.74 3.00
C ASN A 90 10.85 17.66 1.53
N VAL A 91 9.80 18.37 1.15
CA VAL A 91 9.46 18.67 -0.25
C VAL A 91 9.60 20.18 -0.46
N VAL A 92 10.47 20.55 -1.38
CA VAL A 92 10.81 21.94 -1.68
C VAL A 92 10.18 22.35 -3.01
N PHE A 93 9.54 23.51 -3.05
CA PHE A 93 9.13 24.17 -4.27
C PHE A 93 10.06 25.37 -4.50
N CYS A 94 10.67 25.42 -5.67
CA CYS A 94 11.62 26.47 -6.08
C CYS A 94 11.38 26.83 -7.55
N THR A 95 11.91 27.98 -8.00
CA THR A 95 11.81 28.33 -9.40
C THR A 95 12.69 27.41 -10.25
N ARG A 96 13.93 27.20 -9.83
CA ARG A 96 14.89 26.21 -10.33
C ARG A 96 15.69 25.70 -9.14
N LEU A 97 16.43 24.61 -9.30
CA LEU A 97 17.28 24.12 -8.22
C LEU A 97 18.37 25.13 -7.82
N ALA A 98 18.91 25.89 -8.79
CA ALA A 98 19.81 27.03 -8.52
C ALA A 98 19.06 28.35 -8.23
N GLY A 99 17.73 28.37 -8.29
CA GLY A 99 16.93 29.60 -8.20
C GLY A 99 16.35 29.83 -6.80
N HIS A 100 15.21 30.53 -6.77
CA HIS A 100 14.57 31.01 -5.56
C HIS A 100 13.67 29.95 -4.91
N LEU A 101 13.65 29.93 -3.58
CA LEU A 101 12.67 29.18 -2.79
C LEU A 101 11.28 29.82 -2.93
N LEU A 102 10.26 29.00 -3.15
CA LEU A 102 8.85 29.38 -3.10
C LEU A 102 8.22 28.96 -1.78
N THR A 103 8.34 27.68 -1.44
CA THR A 103 7.85 27.15 -0.17
C THR A 103 8.45 25.78 0.12
N ARG A 104 8.25 25.28 1.36
CA ARG A 104 8.72 23.98 1.83
C ARG A 104 7.64 23.29 2.66
N PHE A 105 7.47 22.00 2.44
CA PHE A 105 6.75 21.09 3.33
C PHE A 105 7.77 20.31 4.13
N GLU A 106 7.74 20.43 5.43
CA GLU A 106 8.60 19.66 6.34
C GLU A 106 7.93 18.34 6.71
N ASN A 107 8.73 17.31 6.92
CA ASN A 107 8.23 15.96 7.24
C ASN A 107 7.10 15.49 6.30
N ALA A 108 7.25 15.75 5.00
CA ALA A 108 6.26 15.36 4.01
C ALA A 108 6.02 13.84 4.05
N MET A 109 4.75 13.44 3.95
CA MET A 109 4.32 12.04 3.95
C MET A 109 4.66 11.29 5.26
N TYR A 110 5.00 12.00 6.36
CA TYR A 110 5.32 11.42 7.68
C TYR A 110 6.54 10.50 7.69
N CYS A 111 7.57 10.82 6.91
CA CYS A 111 8.78 10.00 6.84
C CYS A 111 9.81 10.30 7.94
N ALA A 112 9.70 11.39 8.70
CA ALA A 112 10.64 11.67 9.79
C ALA A 112 10.55 10.59 10.89
N PRO A 113 11.71 10.05 11.34
CA PRO A 113 11.73 9.07 12.41
C PRO A 113 11.21 9.66 13.71
N GLY A 114 10.58 8.82 14.52
CA GLY A 114 10.07 9.21 15.84
C GLY A 114 8.78 8.49 16.19
N ARG A 115 8.42 8.55 17.47
CA ARG A 115 7.14 8.03 17.96
C ARG A 115 6.02 9.02 17.67
N ASN A 116 4.89 8.50 17.22
CA ASN A 116 3.67 9.27 17.03
C ASN A 116 2.51 8.55 17.72
N PRO A 117 1.58 9.24 18.38
CA PRO A 117 0.44 8.59 19.04
C PRO A 117 -0.55 7.94 18.05
N LEU A 118 -0.56 8.35 16.78
CA LEU A 118 -1.52 7.90 15.78
C LEU A 118 -1.10 6.64 15.01
N TYR A 119 0.19 6.27 15.05
CA TYR A 119 0.72 5.13 14.30
C TYR A 119 1.96 4.52 14.96
N SER A 120 2.19 3.24 14.67
CA SER A 120 3.33 2.48 15.23
C SER A 120 4.63 2.61 14.43
N GLU A 121 4.55 2.99 13.15
CA GLU A 121 5.69 3.14 12.25
C GLU A 121 5.56 4.41 11.41
N HIS A 122 6.61 5.23 11.34
CA HIS A 122 6.67 6.35 10.40
C HIS A 122 6.78 5.83 8.96
N ALA A 123 6.32 6.61 7.98
CA ALA A 123 6.52 6.30 6.56
C ALA A 123 8.03 6.33 6.23
N GLN A 124 8.38 5.83 5.06
CA GLN A 124 9.77 5.80 4.60
C GLN A 124 9.87 6.14 3.12
N TRP A 125 10.76 7.06 2.79
CA TRP A 125 11.13 7.34 1.41
C TRP A 125 12.19 6.32 0.98
N VAL A 126 11.77 5.35 0.18
CA VAL A 126 12.61 4.23 -0.24
C VAL A 126 12.16 3.74 -1.61
N PRO A 127 13.09 3.51 -2.57
CA PRO A 127 12.74 3.03 -3.89
C PRO A 127 12.05 1.66 -3.84
N GLN A 128 11.07 1.44 -4.71
CA GLN A 128 10.29 0.21 -4.77
C GLN A 128 11.16 -1.05 -4.90
N TYR A 129 12.25 -1.03 -5.68
CA TYR A 129 13.14 -2.18 -5.83
C TYR A 129 13.77 -2.63 -4.50
N THR A 130 14.10 -1.68 -3.60
CA THR A 130 14.59 -2.02 -2.25
C THR A 130 13.48 -2.66 -1.40
N VAL A 131 12.25 -2.15 -1.50
CA VAL A 131 11.08 -2.76 -0.84
C VAL A 131 10.89 -4.20 -1.31
N GLU A 132 10.93 -4.43 -2.62
CA GLU A 132 10.78 -5.76 -3.22
C GLU A 132 11.92 -6.71 -2.82
N GLU A 133 13.16 -6.23 -2.74
CA GLU A 133 14.31 -7.03 -2.28
C GLU A 133 14.12 -7.52 -0.85
N VAL A 134 13.73 -6.62 0.07
CA VAL A 134 13.47 -6.97 1.48
C VAL A 134 12.30 -7.95 1.60
N MET A 135 11.19 -7.69 0.91
CA MET A 135 10.03 -8.57 0.94
C MET A 135 10.34 -9.95 0.34
N ARG A 136 11.08 -10.01 -0.77
CA ARG A 136 11.49 -11.26 -1.41
C ARG A 136 12.41 -12.09 -0.52
N ALA A 137 13.39 -11.46 0.12
CA ALA A 137 14.26 -12.15 1.07
C ALA A 137 13.46 -12.76 2.23
N HIS A 138 12.45 -12.04 2.72
CA HIS A 138 11.56 -12.54 3.76
C HIS A 138 10.69 -13.70 3.26
N VAL A 139 10.06 -13.57 2.09
CA VAL A 139 9.27 -14.65 1.45
C VAL A 139 10.08 -15.93 1.30
N GLN A 140 11.35 -15.83 0.90
CA GLN A 140 12.23 -17.00 0.76
C GLN A 140 12.56 -17.69 2.08
N SER A 141 12.40 -17.00 3.22
CA SER A 141 12.59 -17.59 4.55
C SER A 141 11.34 -18.30 5.09
N LEU A 142 10.17 -18.09 4.48
CA LEU A 142 8.90 -18.65 4.95
C LEU A 142 8.71 -20.11 4.48
N PRO A 143 8.47 -21.06 5.38
CA PRO A 143 8.17 -22.43 5.01
C PRO A 143 6.91 -22.53 4.14
N GLY A 144 6.93 -23.37 3.10
CA GLY A 144 5.76 -23.60 2.25
C GLY A 144 5.52 -22.52 1.18
N VAL A 145 6.31 -21.45 1.14
CA VAL A 145 6.23 -20.44 0.07
C VAL A 145 7.31 -20.70 -0.98
N GLN A 146 6.90 -20.82 -2.23
CA GLN A 146 7.81 -20.98 -3.37
C GLN A 146 7.69 -19.77 -4.30
N VAL A 147 8.82 -19.29 -4.82
CA VAL A 147 8.87 -18.25 -5.87
C VAL A 147 9.57 -18.80 -7.10
N ARG A 148 8.93 -18.72 -8.27
CA ARG A 148 9.48 -19.16 -9.54
C ARG A 148 9.54 -17.97 -10.51
N PHE A 149 10.75 -17.53 -10.80
CA PHE A 149 11.03 -16.54 -11.85
C PHE A 149 11.04 -17.19 -13.24
N ASN A 150 11.06 -16.39 -14.29
CA ASN A 150 11.00 -16.84 -15.69
C ASN A 150 9.81 -17.77 -15.95
N THR A 151 8.72 -17.55 -15.26
CA THR A 151 7.52 -18.38 -15.31
C THR A 151 6.30 -17.51 -15.54
N GLU A 152 5.60 -17.70 -16.65
CA GLU A 152 4.37 -17.00 -16.98
C GLU A 152 3.16 -17.91 -16.86
N LEU A 153 2.00 -17.30 -16.53
CA LEU A 153 0.70 -17.93 -16.66
C LEU A 153 0.26 -17.87 -18.12
N LYS A 154 0.01 -19.02 -18.74
CA LYS A 154 -0.51 -19.12 -20.12
C LYS A 154 -2.02 -19.11 -20.16
N SER A 155 -2.65 -19.90 -19.32
CA SER A 155 -4.09 -20.05 -19.23
C SER A 155 -4.49 -20.68 -17.90
N PHE A 156 -5.74 -20.56 -17.55
CA PHE A 156 -6.34 -21.27 -16.44
C PHE A 156 -7.81 -21.58 -16.70
N VAL A 157 -8.30 -22.58 -16.01
CA VAL A 157 -9.74 -22.91 -15.90
C VAL A 157 -10.05 -23.19 -14.44
N GLN A 158 -11.28 -22.93 -14.02
CA GLN A 158 -11.70 -23.19 -12.64
C GLN A 158 -12.96 -24.07 -12.61
N ASP A 159 -13.04 -24.89 -11.58
CA ASP A 159 -14.19 -25.69 -11.22
C ASP A 159 -14.55 -25.51 -9.72
N ASP A 160 -15.48 -26.28 -9.18
CA ASP A 160 -15.91 -26.18 -7.79
C ASP A 160 -14.79 -26.61 -6.80
N GLY A 161 -13.82 -27.39 -7.24
CA GLY A 161 -12.71 -27.90 -6.43
C GLY A 161 -11.44 -27.07 -6.50
N GLY A 162 -11.29 -26.14 -7.46
CA GLY A 162 -10.05 -25.35 -7.60
C GLY A 162 -9.83 -24.73 -8.96
N VAL A 163 -8.59 -24.34 -9.19
CA VAL A 163 -8.11 -23.72 -10.43
C VAL A 163 -7.00 -24.58 -11.03
N GLN A 164 -7.14 -24.98 -12.28
CA GLN A 164 -6.12 -25.64 -13.07
C GLN A 164 -5.42 -24.60 -13.92
N ALA A 165 -4.12 -24.38 -13.70
CA ALA A 165 -3.32 -23.39 -14.40
C ALA A 165 -2.25 -24.05 -15.26
N VAL A 166 -1.99 -23.50 -16.43
CA VAL A 166 -0.87 -23.87 -17.31
C VAL A 166 0.21 -22.80 -17.19
N LEU A 167 1.37 -23.18 -16.69
CA LEU A 167 2.54 -22.34 -16.52
C LEU A 167 3.56 -22.66 -17.61
N ARG A 168 4.23 -21.63 -18.13
CA ARG A 168 5.32 -21.76 -19.11
C ARG A 168 6.62 -21.23 -18.50
N ASN A 169 7.65 -22.06 -18.52
CA ASN A 169 9.01 -21.62 -18.24
C ASN A 169 9.58 -20.91 -19.47
N LEU A 170 9.96 -19.65 -19.32
CA LEU A 170 10.40 -18.81 -20.44
C LEU A 170 11.81 -19.14 -20.92
N HIS A 171 12.67 -19.72 -20.09
CA HIS A 171 13.99 -20.17 -20.51
C HIS A 171 13.96 -21.53 -21.22
N ALA A 172 13.27 -22.49 -20.60
CA ALA A 172 13.20 -23.85 -21.14
C ALA A 172 12.13 -24.01 -22.24
N GLY A 173 11.21 -23.08 -22.37
CA GLY A 173 10.05 -23.17 -23.27
C GLY A 173 9.05 -24.28 -22.90
N THR A 174 9.23 -24.94 -21.76
CA THR A 174 8.39 -26.06 -21.31
C THR A 174 7.13 -25.57 -20.60
N GLU A 175 6.06 -26.31 -20.75
CA GLU A 175 4.79 -26.04 -20.07
C GLU A 175 4.55 -27.08 -18.97
N GLN A 176 3.98 -26.63 -17.86
CA GLN A 176 3.58 -27.45 -16.72
C GLN A 176 2.16 -27.10 -16.29
N SER A 177 1.34 -28.10 -16.06
CA SER A 177 0.02 -27.93 -15.47
C SER A 177 0.11 -28.09 -13.96
N ILE A 178 -0.47 -27.14 -13.23
CA ILE A 178 -0.59 -27.19 -11.76
C ILE A 178 -2.02 -26.94 -11.34
N ARG A 179 -2.39 -27.47 -10.17
CA ARG A 179 -3.69 -27.20 -9.55
C ARG A 179 -3.51 -26.49 -8.22
N ALA A 180 -4.37 -25.50 -7.95
CA ALA A 180 -4.46 -24.80 -6.68
C ALA A 180 -5.93 -24.65 -6.27
N GLU A 181 -6.20 -24.38 -4.99
CA GLU A 181 -7.56 -24.10 -4.53
C GLU A 181 -8.01 -22.69 -4.94
N PHE A 182 -7.08 -21.74 -4.98
CA PHE A 182 -7.31 -20.36 -5.40
C PHE A 182 -6.19 -19.86 -6.32
N LEU A 183 -6.53 -18.89 -7.18
CA LEU A 183 -5.60 -18.14 -8.01
C LEU A 183 -5.75 -16.65 -7.74
N VAL A 184 -4.63 -15.94 -7.57
CA VAL A 184 -4.64 -14.48 -7.39
C VAL A 184 -3.77 -13.82 -8.45
N GLY A 185 -4.37 -12.94 -9.25
CA GLY A 185 -3.68 -12.07 -10.19
C GLY A 185 -3.17 -10.82 -9.50
N ALA A 186 -1.85 -10.77 -9.25
CA ALA A 186 -1.09 -9.59 -8.86
C ALA A 186 -0.12 -9.19 -9.99
N ASP A 187 -0.52 -9.44 -11.22
CA ASP A 187 0.26 -9.41 -12.46
C ASP A 187 0.22 -8.04 -13.18
N GLY A 188 -0.21 -7.01 -12.45
CA GLY A 188 -0.08 -5.62 -12.84
C GLY A 188 -1.08 -5.16 -13.89
N ALA A 189 -0.83 -3.99 -14.46
CA ALA A 189 -1.75 -3.29 -15.36
C ALA A 189 -2.16 -4.10 -16.62
N ARG A 190 -1.29 -5.00 -17.07
CA ARG A 190 -1.54 -5.91 -18.22
C ARG A 190 -1.86 -7.32 -17.74
N SER A 191 -2.77 -7.42 -16.79
CA SER A 191 -3.11 -8.67 -16.11
C SER A 191 -3.76 -9.70 -17.03
N THR A 192 -3.09 -10.83 -17.20
CA THR A 192 -3.63 -12.03 -17.87
C THR A 192 -4.77 -12.64 -17.05
N VAL A 193 -4.68 -12.56 -15.72
CA VAL A 193 -5.72 -13.09 -14.83
C VAL A 193 -7.01 -12.27 -14.95
N ARG A 194 -6.91 -10.94 -15.00
CA ARG A 194 -8.08 -10.06 -15.21
C ARG A 194 -8.79 -10.38 -16.52
N GLU A 195 -8.03 -10.51 -17.60
CA GLU A 195 -8.60 -10.89 -18.91
C GLU A 195 -9.26 -12.26 -18.85
N GLY A 196 -8.63 -13.22 -18.16
CA GLY A 196 -9.12 -14.60 -18.03
C GLY A 196 -10.45 -14.72 -17.27
N ILE A 197 -10.77 -13.81 -16.35
CA ILE A 197 -12.09 -13.76 -15.68
C ILE A 197 -13.08 -12.80 -16.35
N GLY A 198 -12.72 -12.20 -17.50
CA GLY A 198 -13.59 -11.27 -18.22
C GLY A 198 -13.77 -9.90 -17.54
N ALA A 199 -12.98 -9.59 -16.51
CA ALA A 199 -13.00 -8.30 -15.84
C ALA A 199 -12.33 -7.23 -16.70
N ARG A 200 -12.85 -6.00 -16.62
CA ARG A 200 -12.35 -4.83 -17.37
C ARG A 200 -11.91 -3.74 -16.39
N LEU A 201 -11.06 -2.85 -16.88
CA LEU A 201 -10.75 -1.60 -16.21
C LEU A 201 -11.63 -0.49 -16.77
N GLU A 202 -12.31 0.22 -15.89
CA GLU A 202 -13.13 1.39 -16.22
C GLU A 202 -12.50 2.65 -15.65
N GLY A 203 -12.48 3.73 -16.42
CA GLY A 203 -11.89 5.00 -15.99
C GLY A 203 -11.29 5.80 -17.14
N ASN A 204 -10.31 6.63 -16.79
CA ASN A 204 -9.70 7.59 -17.70
C ASN A 204 -8.24 7.22 -17.99
N TYR A 205 -7.94 6.99 -19.27
CA TYR A 205 -6.58 6.83 -19.77
C TYR A 205 -5.99 8.18 -20.17
N GLY A 206 -4.69 8.36 -19.93
CA GLY A 206 -3.97 9.51 -20.48
C GLY A 206 -4.16 10.80 -19.72
N LEU A 207 -4.30 10.78 -18.39
CA LEU A 207 -4.35 11.99 -17.57
C LEU A 207 -3.08 12.86 -17.77
N SER A 208 -1.93 12.23 -17.80
CA SER A 208 -0.67 12.83 -18.25
C SER A 208 0.30 11.77 -18.75
N ARG A 209 1.13 12.17 -19.71
CA ARG A 209 2.28 11.40 -20.14
C ARG A 209 3.51 11.89 -19.39
N ASN A 210 4.30 10.99 -18.88
CA ASN A 210 5.40 11.32 -17.99
C ASN A 210 6.65 10.53 -18.37
N TYR A 211 7.81 11.12 -18.08
CA TYR A 211 9.10 10.46 -18.18
C TYR A 211 9.75 10.43 -16.80
N ASN A 212 10.41 9.34 -16.48
CA ASN A 212 11.27 9.23 -15.32
C ASN A 212 12.69 8.96 -15.81
N VAL A 213 13.59 9.91 -15.55
CA VAL A 213 15.00 9.80 -15.87
C VAL A 213 15.76 9.54 -14.59
N VAL A 214 16.51 8.44 -14.53
CA VAL A 214 17.47 8.18 -13.46
C VAL A 214 18.85 8.56 -13.97
N PHE A 215 19.58 9.36 -13.22
CA PHE A 215 20.87 9.88 -13.63
C PHE A 215 21.83 10.00 -12.45
N ARG A 216 23.12 10.13 -12.76
CA ARG A 216 24.18 10.42 -11.80
C ARG A 216 24.69 11.83 -11.99
N ALA A 217 24.86 12.58 -10.89
CA ALA A 217 25.38 13.93 -10.88
C ALA A 217 26.18 14.22 -9.60
N PRO A 218 27.49 13.87 -9.58
CA PRO A 218 28.34 14.18 -8.45
C PRO A 218 28.36 15.69 -8.15
N GLY A 219 28.17 16.05 -6.87
CA GLY A 219 28.16 17.43 -6.42
C GLY A 219 26.83 18.17 -6.55
N LEU A 220 25.78 17.57 -7.11
CA LEU A 220 24.49 18.24 -7.29
C LEU A 220 23.85 18.65 -5.94
N ALA A 221 23.95 17.81 -4.92
CA ALA A 221 23.42 18.11 -3.58
C ALA A 221 24.07 19.34 -2.93
N GLN A 222 25.32 19.65 -3.28
CA GLN A 222 26.07 20.81 -2.76
C GLN A 222 25.94 22.05 -3.66
N ALA A 223 25.46 21.89 -4.90
CA ALA A 223 25.39 22.95 -5.89
C ALA A 223 24.18 23.89 -5.74
N HIS A 224 23.33 23.69 -4.73
CA HIS A 224 22.16 24.54 -4.48
C HIS A 224 21.98 24.87 -2.98
N ALA A 225 21.27 25.98 -2.70
CA ALA A 225 21.10 26.52 -1.36
C ALA A 225 19.86 25.99 -0.60
N HIS A 226 19.02 25.17 -1.24
CA HIS A 226 17.75 24.73 -0.64
C HIS A 226 17.91 23.72 0.50
N GLY A 227 19.12 23.16 0.70
CA GLY A 227 19.36 22.10 1.69
C GLY A 227 18.72 20.76 1.28
N PRO A 228 18.91 19.71 2.11
CA PRO A 228 18.47 18.36 1.80
C PRO A 228 16.95 18.24 1.79
N ALA A 229 16.42 17.59 0.76
CA ALA A 229 15.02 17.25 0.59
C ALA A 229 14.86 15.99 -0.27
N ILE A 230 13.78 15.24 -0.07
CA ILE A 230 13.48 14.04 -0.88
C ILE A 230 12.98 14.44 -2.28
N MET A 231 12.52 15.68 -2.46
CA MET A 231 11.88 16.13 -3.68
C MET A 231 11.97 17.64 -3.83
N TYR A 232 12.32 18.10 -5.02
CA TYR A 232 12.32 19.51 -5.41
C TYR A 232 11.41 19.68 -6.63
N TRP A 233 10.34 20.45 -6.47
CA TRP A 233 9.44 20.87 -7.54
C TRP A 233 9.97 22.18 -8.14
N GLN A 234 10.29 22.16 -9.42
CA GLN A 234 10.80 23.31 -10.15
C GLN A 234 9.65 23.96 -10.93
N VAL A 235 9.27 25.16 -10.49
CA VAL A 235 8.12 25.93 -11.00
C VAL A 235 8.64 27.04 -11.90
N ASN A 236 8.83 26.74 -13.17
CA ASN A 236 9.27 27.70 -14.18
C ASN A 236 8.55 27.45 -15.52
N GLU A 237 8.65 28.40 -16.44
CA GLU A 237 7.99 28.35 -17.74
C GLU A 237 8.59 27.29 -18.67
N GLU A 238 9.90 27.18 -18.66
CA GLU A 238 10.64 26.49 -19.72
C GLU A 238 10.72 24.97 -19.51
N THR A 239 10.99 24.54 -18.27
CA THR A 239 11.22 23.13 -17.91
C THR A 239 10.66 22.82 -16.53
N PRO A 240 9.33 23.00 -16.33
CA PRO A 240 8.72 22.61 -15.06
C PRO A 240 8.93 21.12 -14.83
N SER A 241 9.39 20.78 -13.63
CA SER A 241 9.87 19.41 -13.37
C SER A 241 9.93 19.08 -11.89
N LEU A 242 10.13 17.81 -11.63
CA LEU A 242 10.36 17.25 -10.32
C LEU A 242 11.70 16.54 -10.32
N ILE A 243 12.55 16.83 -9.34
CA ILE A 243 13.87 16.24 -9.19
C ILE A 243 14.09 15.85 -7.72
N GLY A 244 14.88 14.80 -7.47
CA GLY A 244 15.23 14.43 -6.11
C GLY A 244 16.27 13.32 -6.04
N PRO A 245 16.89 13.13 -4.87
CA PRO A 245 17.89 12.09 -4.65
C PRO A 245 17.23 10.70 -4.58
N MET A 246 18.00 9.69 -4.99
CA MET A 246 17.64 8.29 -4.85
C MET A 246 18.51 7.53 -3.85
N ASP A 247 19.71 8.06 -3.58
CA ASP A 247 20.63 7.57 -2.56
C ASP A 247 21.37 8.75 -1.91
N SER A 248 22.16 8.46 -0.90
CA SER A 248 23.01 9.46 -0.21
C SER A 248 24.26 9.86 -1.03
N GLY A 249 24.45 9.25 -2.19
CA GLY A 249 25.55 9.54 -3.09
C GLY A 249 25.18 10.56 -4.17
N ASP A 250 25.25 10.13 -5.41
CA ASP A 250 25.12 10.99 -6.57
C ASP A 250 23.98 10.59 -7.54
N LYS A 251 23.16 9.60 -7.17
CA LYS A 251 22.05 9.14 -7.99
C LYS A 251 20.78 9.94 -7.72
N TRP A 252 20.17 10.41 -8.79
CA TRP A 252 18.99 11.27 -8.77
C TRP A 252 17.93 10.79 -9.76
N PHE A 253 16.69 11.17 -9.51
CA PHE A 253 15.62 11.06 -10.50
C PHE A 253 15.22 12.46 -11.00
N PHE A 254 14.74 12.52 -12.24
CA PHE A 254 14.19 13.72 -12.85
C PHE A 254 12.92 13.36 -13.63
N MET A 255 11.88 14.15 -13.44
CA MET A 255 10.58 13.97 -14.10
C MET A 255 10.13 15.31 -14.66
N PRO A 256 10.25 15.57 -15.98
CA PRO A 256 9.65 16.73 -16.59
C PRO A 256 8.13 16.66 -16.48
N THR A 257 7.49 17.77 -16.17
CA THR A 257 6.04 17.93 -16.15
C THR A 257 5.59 18.79 -17.35
N ALA A 258 4.29 18.88 -17.62
CA ALA A 258 3.75 19.67 -18.74
C ALA A 258 4.29 19.25 -20.13
N ILE A 259 4.39 17.94 -20.36
CA ILE A 259 4.87 17.37 -21.63
C ILE A 259 3.87 17.68 -22.75
N LYS A 260 4.34 18.29 -23.82
CA LYS A 260 3.50 18.59 -25.00
C LYS A 260 3.08 17.30 -25.71
N PRO A 261 1.85 17.21 -26.23
CA PRO A 261 1.43 16.06 -27.04
C PRO A 261 2.38 15.81 -28.22
N GLY A 262 2.75 14.55 -28.44
CA GLY A 262 3.65 14.15 -29.52
C GLY A 262 5.14 14.32 -29.24
N TRP A 263 5.54 15.03 -28.18
CA TRP A 263 6.94 15.15 -27.80
C TRP A 263 7.46 13.84 -27.19
N LYS A 264 8.70 13.47 -27.51
CA LYS A 264 9.39 12.32 -26.94
C LYS A 264 10.73 12.77 -26.37
N LEU A 265 11.06 12.22 -25.21
CA LEU A 265 12.38 12.41 -24.62
C LEU A 265 13.32 11.37 -25.20
N GLU A 266 14.29 11.85 -25.99
CA GLU A 266 15.41 10.98 -26.37
C GLU A 266 16.44 10.98 -25.23
N PRO A 267 17.06 9.82 -24.91
CA PRO A 267 18.02 9.72 -23.81
C PRO A 267 19.17 10.73 -23.90
N ASN A 268 19.62 11.05 -25.10
CA ASN A 268 20.69 12.01 -25.34
C ASN A 268 20.29 13.48 -25.05
N ASP A 269 19.00 13.80 -25.03
CA ASP A 269 18.50 15.15 -24.76
C ASP A 269 18.29 15.38 -23.25
N ALA A 270 18.19 14.32 -22.46
CA ALA A 270 17.93 14.41 -21.03
C ALA A 270 18.97 15.24 -20.24
N PRO A 271 20.30 15.13 -20.48
CA PRO A 271 21.29 15.95 -19.80
C PRO A 271 21.09 17.45 -20.03
N ALA A 272 20.79 17.86 -21.27
CA ALA A 272 20.53 19.25 -21.61
C ALA A 272 19.25 19.77 -20.94
N MET A 273 18.21 18.95 -20.90
CA MET A 273 16.95 19.28 -20.21
C MET A 273 17.16 19.43 -18.70
N ILE A 274 17.90 18.51 -18.06
CA ILE A 274 18.20 18.57 -16.62
C ILE A 274 19.00 19.85 -16.32
N ARG A 275 20.02 20.16 -17.11
CA ARG A 275 20.82 21.39 -16.97
C ARG A 275 19.94 22.65 -17.04
N LYS A 276 19.02 22.68 -18.01
CA LYS A 276 18.10 23.79 -18.18
C LYS A 276 17.11 23.90 -17.00
N ALA A 277 16.59 22.78 -16.54
CA ALA A 277 15.66 22.73 -15.42
C ALA A 277 16.31 23.16 -14.11
N THR A 278 17.50 22.64 -13.80
CA THR A 278 18.20 22.92 -12.55
C THR A 278 18.85 24.30 -12.52
N GLY A 279 19.27 24.81 -13.67
CA GLY A 279 20.14 26.00 -13.77
C GLY A 279 21.58 25.74 -13.32
N ILE A 280 21.99 24.47 -13.21
CA ILE A 280 23.31 24.04 -12.69
C ILE A 280 24.06 23.35 -13.82
N ASP A 281 25.30 23.81 -14.09
CA ASP A 281 26.16 23.21 -15.12
C ASP A 281 27.08 22.16 -14.49
N LEU A 282 26.62 20.91 -14.48
CA LEU A 282 27.35 19.72 -14.04
C LEU A 282 27.27 18.64 -15.11
N PRO A 283 28.17 17.64 -15.07
CA PRO A 283 28.00 16.41 -15.83
C PRO A 283 26.76 15.64 -15.34
N TYR A 284 25.88 15.29 -16.27
CA TYR A 284 24.70 14.48 -16.00
C TYR A 284 24.79 13.18 -16.79
N GLU A 285 25.09 12.07 -16.09
CA GLU A 285 25.17 10.74 -16.67
C GLU A 285 23.81 10.04 -16.57
N VAL A 286 23.10 9.89 -17.68
CA VAL A 286 21.79 9.21 -17.72
C VAL A 286 21.99 7.71 -17.57
N LEU A 287 21.37 7.12 -16.56
CA LEU A 287 21.40 5.69 -16.25
C LEU A 287 20.21 4.95 -16.86
N SER A 288 19.03 5.55 -16.85
CA SER A 288 17.82 5.00 -17.47
C SER A 288 16.80 6.07 -17.76
N THR A 289 15.97 5.81 -18.76
CA THR A 289 14.75 6.58 -19.07
C THR A 289 13.58 5.64 -19.17
N ASP A 290 12.46 5.99 -18.54
CA ASP A 290 11.22 5.21 -18.57
C ASP A 290 10.04 6.14 -18.87
N GLU A 291 9.18 5.72 -19.78
CA GLU A 291 7.96 6.45 -20.14
C GLU A 291 6.75 5.74 -19.54
N TRP A 292 5.85 6.51 -18.94
CA TRP A 292 4.61 5.99 -18.39
C TRP A 292 3.48 7.00 -18.52
N VAL A 293 2.25 6.49 -18.49
CA VAL A 293 1.03 7.29 -18.61
C VAL A 293 0.25 7.22 -17.31
N ALA A 294 0.02 8.38 -16.70
CA ALA A 294 -0.87 8.46 -15.54
C ALA A 294 -2.30 8.14 -15.98
N SER A 295 -2.94 7.25 -15.26
CA SER A 295 -4.30 6.80 -15.57
C SER A 295 -5.07 6.58 -14.28
N ARG A 296 -6.39 6.77 -14.34
CA ARG A 296 -7.33 6.42 -13.30
C ARG A 296 -8.17 5.26 -13.79
N PHE A 297 -7.95 4.07 -13.26
CA PHE A 297 -8.75 2.90 -13.61
C PHE A 297 -9.16 2.11 -12.37
N LEU A 298 -10.39 1.61 -12.41
CA LEU A 298 -10.95 0.72 -11.40
C LEU A 298 -11.52 -0.52 -12.09
N GLY A 299 -11.29 -1.70 -11.53
CA GLY A 299 -11.81 -2.97 -12.03
C GLY A 299 -13.33 -3.07 -11.91
N THR A 300 -13.97 -3.64 -12.92
CA THR A 300 -15.41 -3.93 -12.87
C THR A 300 -15.77 -4.98 -11.83
N THR A 301 -14.84 -5.91 -11.57
CA THR A 301 -14.88 -6.87 -10.47
C THR A 301 -13.47 -7.24 -10.02
N TYR A 302 -13.32 -7.66 -8.78
CA TYR A 302 -12.06 -8.11 -8.17
C TYR A 302 -12.02 -9.63 -7.99
N ARG A 303 -13.13 -10.31 -8.30
CA ARG A 303 -13.27 -11.75 -8.09
C ARG A 303 -14.17 -12.41 -9.13
N ASP A 304 -13.80 -13.62 -9.54
CA ASP A 304 -14.70 -14.61 -10.11
C ASP A 304 -14.48 -15.96 -9.43
N ARG A 305 -15.42 -16.37 -8.56
CA ARG A 305 -15.41 -17.61 -7.77
C ARG A 305 -14.08 -17.79 -6.99
N ARG A 306 -13.13 -18.58 -7.53
CA ARG A 306 -11.84 -18.93 -6.91
C ARG A 306 -10.66 -18.09 -7.42
N VAL A 307 -10.91 -17.16 -8.32
CA VAL A 307 -9.90 -16.29 -8.92
C VAL A 307 -10.10 -14.86 -8.44
N PHE A 308 -9.02 -14.25 -7.94
CA PHE A 308 -9.02 -12.89 -7.38
C PHE A 308 -8.03 -11.99 -8.11
N LEU A 309 -8.25 -10.69 -8.04
CA LEU A 309 -7.34 -9.66 -8.55
C LEU A 309 -6.89 -8.76 -7.39
N ALA A 310 -5.63 -8.31 -7.42
CA ALA A 310 -5.06 -7.42 -6.42
C ALA A 310 -4.08 -6.42 -7.06
N GLY A 311 -3.97 -5.22 -6.50
CA GLY A 311 -3.10 -4.16 -6.96
C GLY A 311 -3.42 -3.68 -8.37
N ASP A 312 -2.38 -3.41 -9.17
CA ASP A 312 -2.54 -2.86 -10.53
C ASP A 312 -3.34 -3.79 -11.47
N ALA A 313 -3.60 -5.03 -11.10
CA ALA A 313 -4.51 -5.91 -11.84
C ALA A 313 -5.97 -5.44 -11.76
N CYS A 314 -6.37 -4.75 -10.69
CA CYS A 314 -7.74 -4.28 -10.50
C CYS A 314 -7.88 -2.77 -10.26
N HIS A 315 -6.81 -2.00 -10.04
CA HIS A 315 -6.86 -0.55 -9.93
C HIS A 315 -5.55 0.11 -10.37
N LEU A 316 -5.62 1.23 -11.09
CA LEU A 316 -4.45 2.02 -11.48
C LEU A 316 -4.58 3.43 -10.97
N HIS A 317 -3.67 3.84 -10.08
CA HIS A 317 -3.64 5.17 -9.50
C HIS A 317 -2.70 6.11 -10.25
N PRO A 318 -3.08 7.37 -10.45
CA PRO A 318 -2.11 8.42 -10.73
C PRO A 318 -1.06 8.45 -9.60
N PRO A 319 0.21 8.80 -9.87
CA PRO A 319 1.30 8.62 -8.89
C PRO A 319 1.29 9.63 -7.73
N PHE A 320 0.44 10.64 -7.79
CA PHE A 320 0.39 11.73 -6.81
C PHE A 320 -0.17 11.27 -5.47
N GLY A 321 0.57 11.52 -4.38
CA GLY A 321 0.31 10.99 -3.05
C GLY A 321 0.96 9.63 -2.77
N GLY A 322 1.54 8.95 -3.77
CA GLY A 322 2.27 7.69 -3.58
C GLY A 322 1.38 6.50 -3.17
N TYR A 323 0.11 6.47 -3.60
CA TYR A 323 -0.86 5.50 -3.09
C TYR A 323 -0.79 4.11 -3.74
N GLY A 324 -0.46 3.98 -5.03
CA GLY A 324 -0.66 2.75 -5.81
C GLY A 324 -0.06 1.49 -5.18
N MET A 325 1.26 1.46 -4.94
CA MET A 325 1.94 0.34 -4.30
C MET A 325 1.37 0.03 -2.91
N ASN A 326 1.12 1.08 -2.13
CA ASN A 326 0.65 0.97 -0.76
C ASN A 326 -0.78 0.40 -0.66
N MET A 327 -1.68 0.84 -1.54
CA MET A 327 -3.04 0.29 -1.64
C MET A 327 -3.01 -1.17 -2.06
N GLY A 328 -2.18 -1.53 -3.04
CA GLY A 328 -2.02 -2.92 -3.47
C GLY A 328 -1.42 -3.83 -2.39
N ILE A 329 -0.47 -3.35 -1.58
CA ILE A 329 0.02 -4.09 -0.40
C ILE A 329 -1.14 -4.32 0.59
N GLY A 330 -2.00 -3.31 0.80
CA GLY A 330 -3.21 -3.44 1.59
C GLY A 330 -4.18 -4.50 1.05
N ASP A 331 -4.28 -4.66 -0.29
CA ASP A 331 -5.05 -5.76 -0.90
C ASP A 331 -4.48 -7.12 -0.54
N GLY A 332 -3.14 -7.26 -0.66
CA GLY A 332 -2.45 -8.49 -0.29
C GLY A 332 -2.67 -8.87 1.18
N VAL A 333 -2.69 -7.88 2.07
CA VAL A 333 -3.00 -8.07 3.49
C VAL A 333 -4.44 -8.51 3.70
N ASP A 334 -5.41 -7.76 3.14
CA ASP A 334 -6.83 -8.03 3.32
C ASP A 334 -7.23 -9.39 2.74
N LEU A 335 -6.82 -9.69 1.52
CA LEU A 335 -7.11 -10.97 0.86
C LEU A 335 -6.36 -12.13 1.54
N GLY A 336 -5.13 -11.91 1.99
CA GLY A 336 -4.26 -12.95 2.53
C GLY A 336 -4.82 -13.61 3.79
N TRP A 337 -5.27 -12.81 4.77
CA TRP A 337 -5.86 -13.39 5.98
C TRP A 337 -7.22 -14.05 5.72
N LYS A 338 -8.02 -13.51 4.77
CA LYS A 338 -9.32 -14.08 4.39
C LYS A 338 -9.17 -15.42 3.69
N LEU A 339 -8.23 -15.54 2.75
CA LEU A 339 -7.90 -16.82 2.12
C LEU A 339 -7.39 -17.83 3.14
N ALA A 340 -6.48 -17.42 4.04
CA ALA A 340 -5.97 -18.30 5.08
C ALA A 340 -7.09 -18.80 5.99
N ALA A 341 -7.98 -17.91 6.44
CA ALA A 341 -9.12 -18.26 7.29
C ALA A 341 -10.03 -19.32 6.66
N VAL A 342 -10.33 -19.16 5.37
CA VAL A 342 -11.16 -20.12 4.62
C VAL A 342 -10.43 -21.45 4.43
N LEU A 343 -9.15 -21.39 4.07
CA LEU A 343 -8.32 -22.58 3.87
C LEU A 343 -8.08 -23.35 5.18
N GLU A 344 -8.00 -22.68 6.31
CA GLU A 344 -7.90 -23.29 7.65
C GLU A 344 -9.25 -23.72 8.22
N GLY A 345 -10.38 -23.41 7.56
CA GLY A 345 -11.72 -23.88 7.90
C GLY A 345 -12.47 -23.06 8.96
N TRP A 346 -11.91 -21.90 9.40
CA TRP A 346 -12.62 -21.00 10.32
C TRP A 346 -13.26 -19.78 9.64
N GLY A 347 -12.96 -19.53 8.35
CA GLY A 347 -13.62 -18.54 7.50
C GLY A 347 -14.68 -19.16 6.60
N GLY A 348 -15.78 -18.43 6.35
CA GLY A 348 -16.85 -18.82 5.44
C GLY A 348 -16.76 -18.11 4.06
N ALA A 349 -17.69 -18.45 3.16
CA ALA A 349 -17.70 -17.93 1.80
C ALA A 349 -17.89 -16.40 1.75
N GLN A 350 -18.73 -15.82 2.62
CA GLN A 350 -18.96 -14.38 2.68
C GLN A 350 -17.71 -13.60 3.11
N LEU A 351 -16.76 -14.24 3.78
CA LEU A 351 -15.47 -13.62 4.10
C LEU A 351 -14.67 -13.29 2.83
N LEU A 352 -14.73 -14.18 1.82
CA LEU A 352 -14.09 -13.92 0.52
C LEU A 352 -14.89 -12.91 -0.33
N ASP A 353 -16.23 -12.91 -0.20
CA ASP A 353 -17.08 -11.92 -0.87
C ASP A 353 -16.84 -10.50 -0.32
N SER A 354 -16.47 -10.39 0.96
CA SER A 354 -16.17 -9.10 1.59
C SER A 354 -14.95 -8.40 0.99
N TYR A 355 -14.03 -9.11 0.34
CA TYR A 355 -12.81 -8.51 -0.23
C TYR A 355 -13.12 -7.37 -1.22
N GLU A 356 -13.96 -7.63 -2.22
CA GLU A 356 -14.32 -6.62 -3.21
C GLU A 356 -15.12 -5.48 -2.58
N CYS A 357 -16.12 -5.78 -1.76
CA CYS A 357 -16.97 -4.75 -1.17
C CYS A 357 -16.24 -3.87 -0.14
N GLU A 358 -15.14 -4.34 0.45
CA GLU A 358 -14.28 -3.56 1.32
C GLU A 358 -13.24 -2.75 0.53
N ARG A 359 -12.53 -3.39 -0.39
CA ARG A 359 -11.38 -2.76 -1.06
C ARG A 359 -11.77 -1.83 -2.21
N ARG A 360 -12.77 -2.19 -3.01
CA ARG A 360 -13.14 -1.41 -4.19
C ARG A 360 -13.61 0.02 -3.86
N PRO A 361 -14.47 0.27 -2.83
CA PRO A 361 -14.85 1.63 -2.44
C PRO A 361 -13.66 2.45 -1.90
N VAL A 362 -12.74 1.81 -1.18
CA VAL A 362 -11.51 2.47 -0.72
C VAL A 362 -10.65 2.90 -1.90
N HIS A 363 -10.48 2.03 -2.91
CA HIS A 363 -9.72 2.39 -4.12
C HIS A 363 -10.40 3.52 -4.89
N GLU A 364 -11.72 3.52 -5.03
CA GLU A 364 -12.46 4.59 -5.70
C GLU A 364 -12.19 5.95 -5.03
N MET A 365 -12.31 6.01 -3.70
CA MET A 365 -12.01 7.20 -2.89
C MET A 365 -10.56 7.68 -3.07
N VAL A 366 -9.60 6.75 -3.00
CA VAL A 366 -8.16 7.09 -3.12
C VAL A 366 -7.79 7.48 -4.56
N LEU A 367 -8.45 6.89 -5.57
CA LEU A 367 -8.29 7.28 -6.97
C LEU A 367 -8.75 8.72 -7.21
N ASP A 368 -9.89 9.12 -6.64
CA ASP A 368 -10.41 10.49 -6.76
C ASP A 368 -9.50 11.50 -6.05
N GLU A 369 -8.94 11.13 -4.90
CA GLU A 369 -7.93 11.94 -4.21
C GLU A 369 -6.66 12.09 -5.04
N ALA A 370 -6.15 11.01 -5.64
CA ALA A 370 -4.98 11.05 -6.50
C ALA A 370 -5.19 11.91 -7.76
N VAL A 371 -6.39 11.89 -8.35
CA VAL A 371 -6.78 12.78 -9.47
C VAL A 371 -6.82 14.23 -9.01
N THR A 372 -7.37 14.51 -7.83
CA THR A 372 -7.39 15.86 -7.24
C THR A 372 -5.98 16.39 -7.07
N ASN A 373 -5.07 15.60 -6.50
CA ASN A 373 -3.67 15.97 -6.33
C ASN A 373 -2.95 16.18 -7.68
N HIS A 374 -3.29 15.36 -8.70
CA HIS A 374 -2.77 15.50 -10.06
C HIS A 374 -3.23 16.79 -10.74
N SER A 375 -4.44 17.26 -10.46
CA SER A 375 -5.01 18.45 -11.12
C SER A 375 -4.25 19.75 -10.84
N VAL A 376 -3.43 19.77 -9.76
CA VAL A 376 -2.60 20.93 -9.38
C VAL A 376 -1.13 20.63 -9.66
N LEU A 377 -0.71 20.82 -10.92
CA LEU A 377 0.69 20.69 -11.31
C LEU A 377 1.46 22.00 -11.06
N GLY A 378 2.75 21.89 -10.74
CA GLY A 378 3.61 23.02 -10.42
C GLY A 378 3.67 24.10 -11.51
N ASN A 379 3.59 23.70 -12.80
CA ASN A 379 3.59 24.62 -13.93
C ASN A 379 2.36 25.55 -13.99
N GLN A 380 1.22 25.15 -13.43
CA GLN A 380 0.01 25.99 -13.34
C GLN A 380 0.14 27.10 -12.31
N LEU A 381 1.16 27.02 -11.46
CA LEU A 381 1.45 27.99 -10.40
C LEU A 381 2.51 29.00 -10.81
N TRP A 382 3.16 28.80 -11.98
CA TRP A 382 4.13 29.75 -12.52
C TRP A 382 3.46 31.07 -12.92
N GLN A 383 4.17 32.17 -12.69
CA GLN A 383 3.80 33.51 -13.13
C GLN A 383 5.06 34.28 -13.58
N PRO A 384 4.95 35.18 -14.57
CA PRO A 384 6.05 36.07 -14.95
C PRO A 384 6.57 36.85 -13.75
N GLY A 385 7.89 37.01 -13.64
CA GLY A 385 8.54 37.74 -12.55
C GLY A 385 8.94 36.86 -11.33
N LEU A 386 8.64 35.56 -11.33
CA LEU A 386 9.04 34.65 -10.22
C LEU A 386 10.57 34.55 -10.08
N ASP A 387 11.32 34.68 -11.18
CA ASP A 387 12.78 34.59 -11.18
C ASP A 387 13.46 35.95 -10.96
N ASP A 388 12.70 37.08 -10.85
CA ASP A 388 13.27 38.41 -10.74
C ASP A 388 13.84 38.69 -9.35
N ASP A 389 15.08 39.21 -9.30
CA ASP A 389 15.76 39.63 -8.07
C ASP A 389 15.32 41.07 -7.65
N THR A 390 13.99 41.27 -7.55
CA THR A 390 13.37 42.52 -7.13
C THR A 390 12.47 42.31 -5.92
N SER A 391 12.05 43.42 -5.27
CA SER A 391 11.07 43.41 -4.18
C SER A 391 9.71 42.85 -4.65
N GLU A 392 9.33 43.18 -5.88
CA GLU A 392 8.10 42.69 -6.53
C GLU A 392 8.18 41.16 -6.77
N GLY A 393 9.33 40.69 -7.28
CA GLY A 393 9.60 39.25 -7.44
C GLY A 393 9.55 38.49 -6.11
N GLN A 394 10.12 39.08 -5.04
CA GLN A 394 10.07 38.50 -3.70
C GLN A 394 8.63 38.43 -3.17
N ALA A 395 7.85 39.49 -3.33
CA ALA A 395 6.43 39.48 -2.91
C ALA A 395 5.60 38.45 -3.69
N LEU A 396 5.85 38.33 -5.01
CA LEU A 396 5.21 37.35 -5.88
C LEU A 396 5.55 35.92 -5.45
N ARG A 397 6.82 35.59 -5.15
CA ARG A 397 7.23 34.29 -4.61
C ARG A 397 6.51 33.93 -3.32
N GLY A 398 6.38 34.92 -2.41
CA GLY A 398 5.62 34.72 -1.17
C GLY A 398 4.14 34.36 -1.42
N ALA A 399 3.48 35.08 -2.33
CA ALA A 399 2.09 34.83 -2.70
C ALA A 399 1.90 33.46 -3.38
N VAL A 400 2.79 33.11 -4.32
CA VAL A 400 2.77 31.80 -5.00
C VAL A 400 3.06 30.67 -4.00
N GLY A 401 4.03 30.86 -3.09
CA GLY A 401 4.34 29.91 -2.04
C GLY A 401 3.14 29.60 -1.15
N ALA A 402 2.39 30.61 -0.73
CA ALA A 402 1.16 30.44 0.05
C ALA A 402 0.07 29.66 -0.72
N ARG A 403 -0.08 29.93 -2.02
CA ARG A 403 -1.00 29.17 -2.88
C ARG A 403 -0.58 27.72 -3.03
N ILE A 404 0.72 27.42 -3.16
CA ILE A 404 1.27 26.07 -3.21
C ILE A 404 0.96 25.34 -1.90
N GLN A 405 1.20 25.98 -0.75
CA GLN A 405 0.89 25.41 0.57
C GLN A 405 -0.58 24.97 0.65
N ALA A 406 -1.50 25.85 0.30
CA ALA A 406 -2.93 25.57 0.34
C ALA A 406 -3.33 24.43 -0.63
N ALA A 407 -2.79 24.43 -1.85
CA ALA A 407 -3.17 23.50 -2.90
C ALA A 407 -2.56 22.09 -2.72
N LYS A 408 -1.36 21.99 -2.12
CA LYS A 408 -0.58 20.76 -2.04
C LYS A 408 -0.56 20.12 -0.64
N MET A 409 -1.19 20.75 0.35
CA MET A 409 -1.26 20.19 1.71
C MET A 409 -1.78 18.75 1.70
N ARG A 410 -2.85 18.48 0.96
CA ARG A 410 -3.48 17.16 0.86
C ARG A 410 -2.57 16.07 0.28
N GLU A 411 -1.62 16.44 -0.59
CA GLU A 411 -0.68 15.49 -1.19
C GLU A 411 0.41 15.04 -0.22
N PHE A 412 0.81 15.92 0.71
CA PHE A 412 1.95 15.67 1.61
C PHE A 412 1.52 15.42 3.06
N THR A 413 0.26 15.71 3.41
CA THR A 413 -0.34 15.43 4.72
C THR A 413 -1.51 14.48 4.53
N THR A 414 -1.28 13.18 4.62
CA THR A 414 -2.15 12.13 4.04
C THR A 414 -2.65 11.10 5.07
N LEU A 415 -2.56 11.38 6.39
CA LEU A 415 -2.96 10.40 7.41
C LEU A 415 -4.44 10.01 7.30
N GLY A 416 -5.31 10.97 6.95
CA GLY A 416 -6.72 10.68 6.75
C GLY A 416 -6.99 9.69 5.62
N VAL A 417 -6.23 9.78 4.51
CA VAL A 417 -6.32 8.79 3.42
C VAL A 417 -5.76 7.44 3.86
N MET A 418 -4.61 7.43 4.54
CA MET A 418 -3.88 6.20 4.85
C MET A 418 -4.47 5.38 5.98
N LEU A 419 -5.01 6.05 7.02
CA LEU A 419 -5.50 5.42 8.25
C LEU A 419 -7.01 5.60 8.45
N GLY A 420 -7.63 6.55 7.73
CA GLY A 420 -9.01 6.97 7.95
C GLY A 420 -10.05 6.26 7.08
N TYR A 421 -9.64 5.38 6.15
CA TYR A 421 -10.61 4.61 5.38
C TYR A 421 -11.32 3.56 6.24
N ARG A 422 -12.55 3.21 5.88
CA ARG A 422 -13.42 2.33 6.67
C ARG A 422 -14.15 1.33 5.79
N TYR A 423 -14.51 0.22 6.39
CA TYR A 423 -15.28 -0.86 5.79
C TYR A 423 -16.75 -0.80 6.25
N ASP A 424 -17.39 0.37 6.07
CA ASP A 424 -18.74 0.65 6.59
C ASP A 424 -19.84 -0.28 6.03
N GLN A 425 -19.64 -0.84 4.85
CA GLN A 425 -20.63 -1.70 4.16
C GLN A 425 -20.22 -3.18 4.15
N SER A 426 -19.20 -3.54 4.92
CA SER A 426 -18.72 -4.92 4.96
C SER A 426 -19.75 -5.86 5.61
N PRO A 427 -20.08 -7.02 4.97
CA PRO A 427 -20.97 -8.01 5.57
C PRO A 427 -20.36 -8.71 6.78
N VAL A 428 -19.03 -8.63 6.95
CA VAL A 428 -18.26 -9.24 8.06
C VAL A 428 -17.89 -8.23 9.13
N VAL A 429 -18.54 -7.06 9.14
CA VAL A 429 -18.45 -6.04 10.18
C VAL A 429 -19.83 -5.85 10.81
N MET A 430 -19.90 -5.92 12.12
CA MET A 430 -21.14 -5.71 12.86
C MET A 430 -21.30 -4.25 13.23
N ASN A 431 -22.11 -3.51 12.49
CA ASN A 431 -22.38 -2.11 12.73
C ASN A 431 -23.13 -1.92 14.06
N ASP A 432 -22.69 -0.99 14.88
CA ASP A 432 -23.30 -0.68 16.19
C ASP A 432 -24.32 0.48 16.13
N GLY A 433 -24.64 0.95 14.93
CA GLY A 433 -25.56 2.08 14.72
C GLY A 433 -24.96 3.46 15.01
N SER A 434 -23.69 3.53 15.45
CA SER A 434 -23.02 4.81 15.66
C SER A 434 -22.79 5.54 14.35
N ALA A 435 -22.93 6.88 14.38
CA ALA A 435 -22.69 7.69 13.20
C ALA A 435 -21.22 7.58 12.74
N ALA A 436 -21.01 7.39 11.44
CA ALA A 436 -19.68 7.46 10.89
C ALA A 436 -19.18 8.91 10.92
N PRO A 437 -17.97 9.20 11.44
CA PRO A 437 -17.39 10.53 11.33
C PRO A 437 -17.19 10.90 9.85
N GLY A 438 -17.27 12.20 9.54
CA GLY A 438 -16.91 12.69 8.20
C GLY A 438 -15.52 12.22 7.81
N HIS A 439 -15.29 11.97 6.51
CA HIS A 439 -13.96 11.63 6.04
C HIS A 439 -13.13 12.91 5.87
N ASP A 440 -11.99 12.99 6.57
CA ASP A 440 -10.99 14.04 6.39
C ASP A 440 -9.75 13.39 5.70
N PHE A 441 -9.39 13.89 4.53
CA PHE A 441 -8.27 13.34 3.75
C PHE A 441 -6.91 13.70 4.35
N ILE A 442 -6.83 14.80 5.09
CA ILE A 442 -5.60 15.31 5.71
C ILE A 442 -5.40 14.70 7.08
N ASN A 443 -6.41 14.83 7.95
CA ASN A 443 -6.31 14.49 9.35
C ASN A 443 -6.93 13.11 9.61
N TYR A 444 -6.21 12.31 10.37
CA TYR A 444 -6.74 11.05 10.91
C TYR A 444 -7.31 11.26 12.29
N VAL A 445 -8.59 10.96 12.46
CA VAL A 445 -9.25 10.92 13.75
C VAL A 445 -9.46 9.45 14.15
N PRO A 446 -8.71 8.94 15.14
CA PRO A 446 -8.84 7.56 15.60
C PRO A 446 -10.27 7.24 16.07
N SER A 447 -10.79 6.09 15.70
CA SER A 447 -12.10 5.63 16.10
C SER A 447 -12.14 4.11 16.23
N SER A 448 -12.65 3.60 17.35
CA SER A 448 -12.92 2.18 17.54
C SER A 448 -14.30 1.74 17.03
N ARG A 449 -14.95 2.56 16.20
CA ARG A 449 -16.20 2.19 15.52
C ARG A 449 -15.97 0.97 14.62
N PRO A 450 -16.91 0.01 14.58
CA PRO A 450 -16.81 -1.12 13.64
C PRO A 450 -16.60 -0.66 12.19
N GLY A 451 -15.70 -1.32 11.49
CA GLY A 451 -15.23 -0.97 10.15
C GLY A 451 -14.03 -0.03 10.11
N SER A 452 -13.74 0.71 11.18
CA SER A 452 -12.56 1.58 11.27
C SER A 452 -11.29 0.79 11.60
N LEU A 453 -10.13 1.35 11.23
CA LEU A 453 -8.85 0.89 11.75
C LEU A 453 -8.84 1.04 13.27
N ALA A 454 -8.50 -0.01 14.00
CA ALA A 454 -8.37 0.02 15.46
C ALA A 454 -7.35 1.10 15.88
N PRO A 455 -7.70 2.02 16.79
CA PRO A 455 -6.80 3.10 17.22
C PRO A 455 -5.46 2.57 17.75
N HIS A 456 -4.38 3.19 17.33
CA HIS A 456 -3.05 2.92 17.85
C HIS A 456 -2.82 3.56 19.22
N ALA A 457 -2.04 2.90 20.07
CA ALA A 457 -1.50 3.47 21.30
C ALA A 457 -0.12 2.90 21.60
N TRP A 458 0.71 3.67 22.28
CA TRP A 458 1.94 3.18 22.91
C TRP A 458 1.63 2.74 24.33
N LEU A 459 2.07 1.54 24.71
CA LEU A 459 1.92 1.01 26.06
C LEU A 459 3.05 1.49 26.99
N HIS A 460 2.87 1.34 28.30
CA HIS A 460 3.83 1.80 29.30
C HIS A 460 5.20 1.13 29.18
N ASP A 461 5.26 -0.11 28.69
CA ASP A 461 6.50 -0.84 28.42
C ASP A 461 7.21 -0.36 27.14
N GLY A 462 6.60 0.56 26.42
CA GLY A 462 7.12 1.13 25.18
C GLY A 462 6.78 0.34 23.94
N SER A 463 6.06 -0.78 24.04
CA SER A 463 5.54 -1.52 22.89
C SER A 463 4.33 -0.83 22.24
N SER A 464 4.07 -1.13 20.98
CA SER A 464 2.83 -0.72 20.31
C SER A 464 1.69 -1.65 20.70
N LEU A 465 0.49 -1.12 20.89
CA LEU A 465 -0.72 -1.93 21.06
C LEU A 465 -0.86 -2.96 19.92
N TYR A 466 -0.46 -2.62 18.70
CA TYR A 466 -0.51 -3.50 17.55
C TYR A 466 0.42 -4.71 17.66
N ASP A 467 1.51 -4.64 18.43
CA ASP A 467 2.42 -5.77 18.66
C ASP A 467 1.74 -6.89 19.46
N HIS A 468 0.65 -6.57 20.16
CA HIS A 468 -0.12 -7.50 20.97
C HIS A 468 -1.30 -8.13 20.21
N PHE A 469 -1.62 -7.67 19.01
CA PHE A 469 -2.66 -8.28 18.19
C PHE A 469 -2.19 -9.64 17.63
N SER A 470 -3.15 -10.55 17.42
CA SER A 470 -2.86 -11.90 16.91
C SER A 470 -3.00 -11.97 15.38
N GLN A 471 -2.57 -13.08 14.82
CA GLN A 471 -2.86 -13.41 13.43
C GLN A 471 -4.32 -13.83 13.19
N GLY A 472 -5.05 -14.24 14.27
CA GLY A 472 -6.50 -14.43 14.31
C GLY A 472 -7.19 -13.15 14.76
N PHE A 473 -8.38 -13.30 15.34
CA PHE A 473 -9.06 -12.18 16.00
C PHE A 473 -8.38 -11.83 17.33
N THR A 474 -8.46 -10.56 17.70
CA THR A 474 -8.04 -10.07 19.02
C THR A 474 -9.24 -9.43 19.71
N LEU A 475 -9.58 -9.91 20.90
CA LEU A 475 -10.54 -9.23 21.78
C LEU A 475 -9.76 -8.32 22.72
N LEU A 476 -9.92 -7.02 22.54
CA LEU A 476 -9.45 -6.01 23.48
C LEU A 476 -10.55 -5.82 24.53
N ALA A 477 -10.25 -6.20 25.76
CA ALA A 477 -11.14 -6.04 26.90
C ALA A 477 -10.66 -4.86 27.75
N HIS A 478 -11.58 -4.00 28.18
CA HIS A 478 -11.28 -2.93 29.14
C HIS A 478 -10.82 -3.54 30.48
N LYS A 479 -10.00 -2.80 31.24
CA LYS A 479 -9.48 -3.25 32.55
C LYS A 479 -10.58 -3.67 33.53
N ASP A 480 -11.77 -3.10 33.43
CA ASP A 480 -12.92 -3.39 34.28
C ASP A 480 -13.89 -4.41 33.64
N ALA A 481 -13.49 -5.07 32.55
CA ALA A 481 -14.32 -6.10 31.93
C ALA A 481 -14.45 -7.34 32.84
N PRO A 482 -15.68 -7.90 33.04
CA PRO A 482 -15.90 -9.08 33.88
C PRO A 482 -15.10 -10.29 33.37
N SER A 483 -14.39 -10.98 34.27
CA SER A 483 -13.60 -12.17 33.94
C SER A 483 -14.46 -13.30 33.36
N GLU A 484 -15.70 -13.45 33.84
CA GLU A 484 -16.64 -14.44 33.33
C GLU A 484 -16.98 -14.17 31.85
N ALA A 485 -17.18 -12.89 31.47
CA ALA A 485 -17.49 -12.53 30.09
C ALA A 485 -16.28 -12.76 29.16
N ILE A 486 -15.06 -12.55 29.66
CA ILE A 486 -13.82 -12.84 28.94
C ILE A 486 -13.70 -14.35 28.72
N GLU A 487 -13.96 -15.15 29.74
CA GLU A 487 -13.87 -16.61 29.64
C GLU A 487 -14.97 -17.16 28.72
N GLU A 488 -16.17 -16.60 28.79
CA GLU A 488 -17.26 -16.93 27.87
C GLU A 488 -16.86 -16.64 26.41
N ALA A 489 -16.22 -15.50 26.12
CA ALA A 489 -15.73 -15.16 24.80
C ALA A 489 -14.71 -16.19 24.28
N ARG A 490 -13.76 -16.62 25.14
CA ARG A 490 -12.77 -17.67 24.80
C ARG A 490 -13.43 -19.00 24.47
N GLN A 491 -14.38 -19.44 25.29
CA GLN A 491 -15.09 -20.70 25.09
C GLN A 491 -15.93 -20.69 23.82
N GLN A 492 -16.57 -19.58 23.52
CA GLN A 492 -17.36 -19.45 22.29
C GLN A 492 -16.49 -19.41 21.05
N ALA A 493 -15.35 -18.69 21.07
CA ALA A 493 -14.37 -18.70 19.99
C ALA A 493 -13.82 -20.12 19.75
N TYR A 494 -13.49 -20.84 20.82
CA TYR A 494 -13.03 -22.24 20.75
C TYR A 494 -14.09 -23.15 20.11
N ARG A 495 -15.36 -23.07 20.56
CA ARG A 495 -16.47 -23.84 19.97
C ARG A 495 -16.71 -23.49 18.50
N ALA A 496 -16.51 -22.23 18.14
CA ALA A 496 -16.60 -21.76 16.76
C ALA A 496 -15.37 -22.13 15.91
N GLY A 497 -14.30 -22.66 16.51
CA GLY A 497 -13.03 -22.94 15.84
C GLY A 497 -12.30 -21.66 15.36
N VAL A 498 -12.60 -20.50 15.96
CA VAL A 498 -12.03 -19.20 15.58
C VAL A 498 -10.82 -18.89 16.44
N PRO A 499 -9.64 -18.62 15.86
CA PRO A 499 -8.48 -18.21 16.62
C PRO A 499 -8.73 -16.85 17.29
N LEU A 500 -8.73 -16.82 18.63
CA LEU A 500 -8.97 -15.62 19.45
C LEU A 500 -7.86 -15.43 20.48
N LYS A 501 -7.21 -14.28 20.46
CA LYS A 501 -6.35 -13.77 21.54
C LYS A 501 -7.12 -12.72 22.32
N VAL A 502 -7.10 -12.78 23.65
CA VAL A 502 -7.65 -11.71 24.50
C VAL A 502 -6.50 -10.93 25.10
N ILE A 503 -6.59 -9.61 25.00
CA ILE A 503 -5.67 -8.66 25.63
C ILE A 503 -6.48 -7.72 26.55
N GLN A 504 -5.88 -7.35 27.68
CA GLN A 504 -6.49 -6.45 28.67
C GLN A 504 -5.44 -5.43 29.13
N PRO A 505 -5.14 -4.42 28.30
CA PRO A 505 -4.19 -3.36 28.67
C PRO A 505 -4.71 -2.55 29.84
N ASN A 506 -3.83 -2.10 30.72
CA ASN A 506 -4.17 -1.34 31.93
C ASN A 506 -3.89 0.17 31.80
N GLU A 507 -3.72 0.66 30.59
CA GLU A 507 -3.45 2.06 30.30
C GLU A 507 -4.75 2.88 30.17
N ASP A 508 -4.84 4.00 30.91
CA ASP A 508 -6.02 4.89 30.84
C ASP A 508 -6.23 5.49 29.44
N ALA A 509 -5.15 5.70 28.68
CA ALA A 509 -5.21 6.14 27.28
C ALA A 509 -5.99 5.18 26.37
N ILE A 510 -5.99 3.88 26.68
CA ILE A 510 -6.75 2.87 25.93
C ILE A 510 -8.25 3.07 26.14
N GLY A 511 -8.71 3.36 27.35
CA GLY A 511 -10.12 3.61 27.65
C GLY A 511 -10.70 4.80 26.86
N ALA A 512 -9.90 5.84 26.62
CA ALA A 512 -10.33 6.98 25.82
C ALA A 512 -10.48 6.64 24.32
N LEU A 513 -9.59 5.78 23.78
CA LEU A 513 -9.61 5.35 22.39
C LEU A 513 -10.65 4.24 22.12
N TYR A 514 -10.91 3.41 23.14
CA TYR A 514 -11.83 2.27 23.10
C TYR A 514 -12.89 2.41 24.20
N PRO A 515 -13.92 3.23 23.98
CA PRO A 515 -14.88 3.61 25.03
C PRO A 515 -15.81 2.47 25.47
N THR A 516 -15.87 1.36 24.73
CA THR A 516 -16.66 0.18 25.10
C THR A 516 -15.83 -0.85 25.85
N ARG A 517 -16.47 -1.68 26.69
CA ARG A 517 -15.75 -2.70 27.46
C ARG A 517 -15.09 -3.79 26.62
N PHE A 518 -15.61 -4.06 25.43
CA PHE A 518 -15.10 -5.07 24.53
C PHE A 518 -15.00 -4.53 23.11
N THR A 519 -13.88 -4.79 22.45
CA THR A 519 -13.68 -4.48 21.03
C THR A 519 -13.04 -5.67 20.36
N LEU A 520 -13.71 -6.24 19.37
CA LEU A 520 -13.21 -7.36 18.57
C LEU A 520 -12.51 -6.83 17.32
N ILE A 521 -11.24 -7.16 17.19
CA ILE A 521 -10.34 -6.65 16.15
C ILE A 521 -9.99 -7.80 15.20
N ARG A 522 -10.07 -7.55 13.90
CA ARG A 522 -9.76 -8.47 12.81
C ARG A 522 -8.24 -8.67 12.66
N PRO A 523 -7.79 -9.72 11.93
CA PRO A 523 -6.38 -9.94 11.62
C PRO A 523 -5.70 -8.79 10.86
N ASP A 524 -6.45 -8.00 10.09
CA ASP A 524 -6.00 -6.81 9.38
C ASP A 524 -6.06 -5.52 10.22
N GLN A 525 -6.32 -5.66 11.51
CA GLN A 525 -6.39 -4.57 12.51
C GLN A 525 -7.62 -3.66 12.38
N HIS A 526 -8.64 -4.00 11.60
CA HIS A 526 -9.91 -3.29 11.60
C HIS A 526 -10.84 -3.82 12.71
N VAL A 527 -11.67 -2.94 13.24
CA VAL A 527 -12.67 -3.31 14.26
C VAL A 527 -13.82 -4.05 13.59
N ALA A 528 -14.07 -5.29 14.02
CA ALA A 528 -15.19 -6.10 13.54
C ALA A 528 -16.48 -5.85 14.31
N TRP A 529 -16.35 -5.64 15.64
CA TRP A 529 -17.47 -5.46 16.57
C TRP A 529 -16.99 -4.77 17.84
N ARG A 530 -17.88 -4.08 18.54
CA ARG A 530 -17.66 -3.58 19.91
C ARG A 530 -18.94 -3.55 20.71
N GLY A 531 -18.84 -3.57 22.05
CA GLY A 531 -19.99 -3.48 22.96
C GLY A 531 -19.59 -3.43 24.43
N ASP A 532 -20.54 -3.04 25.31
CA ASP A 532 -20.33 -2.97 26.77
C ASP A 532 -20.59 -4.28 27.49
N ALA A 533 -21.25 -5.22 26.83
CA ALA A 533 -21.44 -6.60 27.30
C ALA A 533 -21.07 -7.56 26.19
N TRP A 534 -20.44 -8.68 26.59
CA TRP A 534 -20.22 -9.79 25.65
C TRP A 534 -21.56 -10.48 25.40
N PRO A 535 -21.98 -10.69 24.14
CA PRO A 535 -23.31 -11.27 23.85
C PRO A 535 -23.40 -12.73 24.28
N HIS A 536 -24.47 -13.10 24.98
CA HIS A 536 -24.73 -14.51 25.34
C HIS A 536 -24.94 -15.42 24.12
N VAL A 537 -25.38 -14.86 22.98
CA VAL A 537 -25.53 -15.55 21.68
C VAL A 537 -24.35 -15.23 20.78
N ALA A 538 -23.15 -15.16 21.31
CA ALA A 538 -21.96 -14.69 20.57
C ALA A 538 -21.48 -15.67 19.49
N LEU A 539 -22.05 -16.87 19.36
CA LEU A 539 -21.85 -17.69 18.16
C LEU A 539 -22.24 -16.88 16.92
N ALA A 540 -23.30 -16.07 16.99
CA ALA A 540 -23.74 -15.19 15.91
C ALA A 540 -22.70 -14.09 15.58
N VAL A 541 -21.96 -13.58 16.58
CA VAL A 541 -20.85 -12.63 16.32
C VAL A 541 -19.77 -13.29 15.49
N PHE A 542 -19.27 -14.47 15.94
CA PHE A 542 -18.24 -15.17 15.20
C PHE A 542 -18.71 -15.68 13.84
N GLU A 543 -19.95 -16.13 13.70
CA GLU A 543 -20.53 -16.51 12.42
C GLU A 543 -20.52 -15.35 11.43
N GLN A 544 -20.93 -14.15 11.85
CA GLN A 544 -20.94 -12.96 11.00
C GLN A 544 -19.53 -12.50 10.67
N VAL A 545 -18.66 -12.26 11.65
CA VAL A 545 -17.33 -11.69 11.41
C VAL A 545 -16.37 -12.63 10.66
N THR A 546 -16.68 -13.92 10.65
CA THR A 546 -15.97 -14.94 9.84
C THR A 546 -16.66 -15.25 8.52
N GLY A 547 -17.79 -14.62 8.22
CA GLY A 547 -18.54 -14.83 6.96
C GLY A 547 -19.18 -16.21 6.83
N ARG A 548 -19.50 -16.86 7.97
CA ARG A 548 -20.18 -18.17 8.02
C ARG A 548 -21.69 -18.09 8.16
N SER A 549 -22.24 -16.89 8.45
CA SER A 549 -23.69 -16.69 8.53
C SER A 549 -24.35 -16.96 7.18
N ASN A 550 -25.31 -17.88 7.15
CA ASN A 550 -26.22 -17.99 6.00
C ASN A 550 -27.13 -16.76 5.98
N SER A 551 -27.16 -16.03 4.86
CA SER A 551 -27.95 -14.79 4.64
C SER A 551 -29.48 -14.98 4.69
N LEU A 552 -29.99 -16.08 5.26
CA LEU A 552 -31.42 -16.43 5.30
C LEU A 552 -32.17 -15.98 6.58
N ILE A 553 -31.52 -15.33 7.56
CA ILE A 553 -32.18 -15.07 8.86
C ILE A 553 -32.60 -13.60 9.08
N LEU A 554 -32.27 -12.65 8.20
CA LEU A 554 -32.58 -11.23 8.44
C LEU A 554 -33.77 -10.64 7.67
N ASN A 555 -34.62 -11.44 6.98
CA ASN A 555 -35.85 -10.97 6.32
C ASN A 555 -37.15 -11.51 6.93
N GLY A 556 -37.13 -11.96 8.19
CA GLY A 556 -38.32 -12.48 8.90
C GLY A 556 -38.84 -11.53 9.96
N GLY A 557 -39.47 -10.43 9.59
CA GLY A 557 -40.05 -9.50 10.56
C GLY A 557 -40.91 -8.37 9.96
N LYS A 558 -41.70 -8.63 8.93
CA LYS A 558 -42.92 -7.85 8.69
C LYS A 558 -44.10 -8.74 9.04
N ASN A 559 -44.58 -8.59 10.26
CA ASN A 559 -45.92 -9.03 10.62
C ASN A 559 -46.91 -8.06 10.00
N ASP A 560 -47.72 -8.60 9.09
CA ASP A 560 -49.01 -8.02 8.75
C ASP A 560 -49.91 -8.08 10.00
N GLY A 561 -50.46 -6.92 10.35
CA GLY A 561 -51.47 -6.72 11.37
C GLY A 561 -52.06 -5.33 11.24
#